data_aba1c0074cf9f477b4aae86d2a148bff
#
_entry.id   aba1c0074cf9f477b4aae86d2a148bff
#
_cell.length_a   1.000
_cell.length_b   1.000
_cell.length_c   1.000
_cell.angle_alpha   90.00
_cell.angle_beta   90.00
_cell.angle_gamma   90.00
#
_symmetry.space_group_name_H-M   'P 1'
#
loop_
_entity.id
_entity.type
_entity.pdbx_description
1 polymer ?
#
loop_
_entity_poly.entity_id
_entity_poly.type
_entity_poly.pdbx_seq_one_letter_code
_entity_poly.pdbx_strand_id
1 'polypeptide(L)'
;KNEFFNKQADVLNMIKHAVGESFYTRNLRSLEIRITPKKTAGQNMEYIETCDECIKEYLGDSICADTYYVFHFPKKGYKKTDIKYRLPFIECRHSQYREILEEVSEEIISFRELYPEQAGRVLGIDACSNELICRPEVFGTVYRKLRQHISSMQQLRMTYHVGEEWKDVADGLRAIDEAILFLNMGNGDRLGHATVLGIDIEDWYQKKIMKCGCRIRNI
;
A
#
# COMPACT_ATOMS: atom_id res chain seq x y z
N LYS A 1 0.98 -0.44 22.51
CA LYS A 1 0.73 0.98 22.87
C LYS A 1 0.56 1.76 21.59
N ASN A 2 -0.63 1.74 21.01
CA ASN A 2 -1.04 2.70 19.99
C ASN A 2 -2.36 3.32 20.46
N GLU A 3 -2.24 4.20 21.42
CA GLU A 3 -3.30 5.10 21.88
C GLU A 3 -3.43 6.34 20.96
N PHE A 4 -2.89 6.28 19.73
CA PHE A 4 -2.77 7.48 18.90
C PHE A 4 -4.01 7.82 18.06
N PHE A 5 -5.02 6.98 18.01
CA PHE A 5 -6.28 7.33 17.33
C PHE A 5 -7.46 6.85 18.17
N ASN A 6 -7.60 7.44 19.32
CA ASN A 6 -8.81 7.29 20.07
C ASN A 6 -9.63 8.55 19.85
N LYS A 7 -10.66 8.42 19.02
CA LYS A 7 -11.81 9.29 18.89
C LYS A 7 -11.86 10.10 17.59
N GLN A 8 -13.07 10.27 17.16
CA GLN A 8 -13.56 11.16 16.12
C GLN A 8 -12.78 12.50 16.02
N ALA A 9 -12.36 13.07 17.15
CA ALA A 9 -11.56 14.30 17.21
C ALA A 9 -10.17 14.18 16.52
N ASP A 10 -9.51 13.03 16.58
CA ASP A 10 -8.18 12.85 15.97
C ASP A 10 -8.29 12.63 14.45
N VAL A 11 -9.29 11.85 14.02
CA VAL A 11 -9.63 11.68 12.60
C VAL A 11 -10.00 13.02 12.01
N LEU A 12 -10.80 13.80 12.71
CA LEU A 12 -11.23 15.14 12.36
C LEU A 12 -10.08 16.10 12.13
N ASN A 13 -9.14 16.18 13.07
CA ASN A 13 -7.97 17.04 12.95
C ASN A 13 -7.08 16.64 11.77
N MET A 14 -6.90 15.33 11.56
CA MET A 14 -6.15 14.80 10.41
C MET A 14 -6.82 15.19 9.09
N ILE A 15 -8.13 15.01 8.97
CA ILE A 15 -8.90 15.36 7.76
C ILE A 15 -8.86 16.87 7.51
N LYS A 16 -9.08 17.68 8.54
CA LYS A 16 -9.06 19.13 8.42
C LYS A 16 -7.73 19.66 7.88
N HIS A 17 -6.62 19.12 8.36
CA HIS A 17 -5.30 19.56 7.90
C HIS A 17 -4.89 18.91 6.57
N ALA A 18 -4.96 17.60 6.46
CA ALA A 18 -4.46 16.90 5.26
C ALA A 18 -5.37 17.08 4.03
N VAL A 19 -6.68 16.91 4.21
CA VAL A 19 -7.63 16.99 3.11
C VAL A 19 -7.95 18.44 2.77
N GLY A 20 -8.27 19.25 3.78
CA GLY A 20 -8.64 20.65 3.60
C GLY A 20 -7.53 21.45 2.94
N GLU A 21 -6.29 21.37 3.40
CA GLU A 21 -5.16 22.05 2.77
C GLU A 21 -4.96 21.61 1.32
N SER A 22 -5.12 20.31 1.03
CA SER A 22 -4.96 19.79 -0.33
C SER A 22 -5.96 20.39 -1.30
N PHE A 23 -7.23 20.49 -0.93
CA PHE A 23 -8.27 21.06 -1.79
C PHE A 23 -8.18 22.59 -1.89
N TYR A 24 -8.01 23.29 -0.77
CA TYR A 24 -8.03 24.76 -0.77
C TYR A 24 -6.75 25.41 -1.33
N THR A 25 -5.58 24.79 -1.09
CA THR A 25 -4.30 25.38 -1.53
C THR A 25 -3.85 24.89 -2.90
N ARG A 26 -4.29 23.71 -3.35
CA ARG A 26 -3.78 23.07 -4.56
C ARG A 26 -4.79 22.92 -5.68
N ASN A 27 -6.00 23.42 -5.49
CA ASN A 27 -7.05 23.39 -6.52
C ASN A 27 -7.33 21.98 -7.06
N LEU A 28 -7.35 20.97 -6.16
CA LEU A 28 -7.57 19.58 -6.53
C LEU A 28 -9.02 19.33 -6.92
N ARG A 29 -9.23 18.44 -7.89
CA ARG A 29 -10.56 17.95 -8.28
C ARG A 29 -10.96 16.71 -7.51
N SER A 30 -10.00 15.85 -7.17
CA SER A 30 -10.26 14.65 -6.38
C SER A 30 -9.04 14.27 -5.58
N LEU A 31 -9.27 13.55 -4.48
CA LEU A 31 -8.23 13.08 -3.59
C LEU A 31 -8.43 11.61 -3.25
N GLU A 32 -7.35 10.86 -3.33
CA GLU A 32 -7.27 9.46 -2.94
C GLU A 32 -6.49 9.35 -1.62
N ILE A 33 -7.18 8.96 -0.55
CA ILE A 33 -6.61 8.86 0.79
C ILE A 33 -6.22 7.39 1.07
N ARG A 34 -5.00 7.18 1.52
CA ARG A 34 -4.54 5.87 1.97
C ARG A 34 -4.83 5.66 3.43
N ILE A 35 -5.57 4.59 3.72
CA ILE A 35 -5.97 4.20 5.07
C ILE A 35 -5.62 2.74 5.34
N THR A 36 -5.25 2.43 6.57
CA THR A 36 -4.97 1.04 6.96
C THR A 36 -6.29 0.31 7.22
N PRO A 37 -6.54 -0.85 6.59
CA PRO A 37 -7.72 -1.65 6.86
C PRO A 37 -7.80 -2.05 8.33
N LYS A 38 -9.01 -2.07 8.88
CA LYS A 38 -9.28 -2.51 10.24
C LYS A 38 -9.40 -4.03 10.30
N LYS A 39 -9.51 -4.55 11.51
CA LYS A 39 -9.52 -6.01 11.76
C LYS A 39 -10.80 -6.70 11.33
N THR A 40 -11.93 -6.00 11.25
CA THR A 40 -13.22 -6.57 10.88
C THR A 40 -13.94 -5.72 9.84
N ALA A 41 -14.84 -6.36 9.08
CA ALA A 41 -15.68 -5.70 8.10
C ALA A 41 -16.48 -4.52 8.69
N GLY A 42 -17.10 -4.74 9.87
CA GLY A 42 -17.85 -3.68 10.57
C GLY A 42 -16.97 -2.49 10.96
N GLN A 43 -15.76 -2.75 11.46
CA GLN A 43 -14.82 -1.67 11.80
C GLN A 43 -14.34 -0.89 10.55
N ASN A 44 -14.22 -1.54 9.40
CA ASN A 44 -13.92 -0.86 8.14
C ASN A 44 -15.07 0.07 7.75
N MET A 45 -16.30 -0.42 7.85
CA MET A 45 -17.52 0.35 7.58
C MET A 45 -17.60 1.60 8.47
N GLU A 46 -17.56 1.43 9.79
CA GLU A 46 -17.59 2.53 10.76
C GLU A 46 -16.49 3.58 10.51
N TYR A 47 -15.29 3.11 10.13
CA TYR A 47 -14.17 4.02 9.88
C TYR A 47 -14.37 4.86 8.61
N ILE A 48 -14.89 4.28 7.54
CA ILE A 48 -15.22 5.01 6.30
C ILE A 48 -16.32 6.03 6.57
N GLU A 49 -17.40 5.64 7.27
CA GLU A 49 -18.47 6.55 7.65
C GLU A 49 -17.95 7.72 8.47
N THR A 50 -17.16 7.45 9.50
CA THR A 50 -16.55 8.51 10.33
C THR A 50 -15.71 9.47 9.49
N CYS A 51 -14.92 8.97 8.55
CA CYS A 51 -14.13 9.82 7.66
C CYS A 51 -15.01 10.67 6.74
N ASP A 52 -16.03 10.07 6.13
CA ASP A 52 -16.96 10.78 5.24
C ASP A 52 -17.79 11.84 5.99
N GLU A 53 -18.29 11.53 7.18
CA GLU A 53 -18.97 12.49 8.04
C GLU A 53 -18.08 13.69 8.39
N CYS A 54 -16.84 13.42 8.78
CA CYS A 54 -15.85 14.47 9.07
C CYS A 54 -15.57 15.34 7.85
N ILE A 55 -15.42 14.75 6.66
CA ILE A 55 -15.19 15.51 5.43
C ILE A 55 -16.42 16.37 5.10
N LYS A 56 -17.62 15.82 5.19
CA LYS A 56 -18.87 16.56 4.95
C LYS A 56 -19.04 17.74 5.91
N GLU A 57 -18.80 17.52 7.19
CA GLU A 57 -18.94 18.54 8.22
C GLU A 57 -17.98 19.72 8.01
N TYR A 58 -16.73 19.45 7.66
CA TYR A 58 -15.68 20.48 7.59
C TYR A 58 -15.44 21.06 6.20
N LEU A 59 -15.64 20.27 5.15
CA LEU A 59 -15.27 20.64 3.78
C LEU A 59 -16.48 20.64 2.83
N GLY A 60 -17.60 20.09 3.25
CA GLY A 60 -18.84 20.00 2.51
C GLY A 60 -19.00 18.75 1.64
N ASP A 61 -20.23 18.51 1.21
CA ASP A 61 -20.62 17.31 0.48
C ASP A 61 -19.89 17.13 -0.86
N SER A 62 -19.62 18.22 -1.57
CA SER A 62 -18.91 18.19 -2.86
C SER A 62 -17.49 17.64 -2.72
N ILE A 63 -16.74 18.09 -1.70
CA ILE A 63 -15.38 17.61 -1.45
C ILE A 63 -15.41 16.15 -0.98
N CYS A 64 -16.39 15.78 -0.16
CA CYS A 64 -16.58 14.39 0.22
C CYS A 64 -16.85 13.49 -1.00
N ALA A 65 -17.70 13.91 -1.93
CA ALA A 65 -17.99 13.15 -3.15
C ALA A 65 -16.74 12.93 -4.03
N ASP A 66 -15.81 13.89 -4.02
CA ASP A 66 -14.56 13.83 -4.79
C ASP A 66 -13.38 13.19 -4.01
N THR A 67 -13.63 12.66 -2.82
CA THR A 67 -12.64 11.98 -1.99
C THR A 67 -12.89 10.47 -1.98
N TYR A 68 -11.83 9.68 -2.14
CA TYR A 68 -11.88 8.22 -2.18
C TYR A 68 -10.80 7.61 -1.30
N TYR A 69 -10.93 6.31 -1.02
CA TYR A 69 -9.99 5.60 -0.15
C TYR A 69 -9.27 4.47 -0.88
N VAL A 70 -8.06 4.18 -0.41
CA VAL A 70 -7.28 3.01 -0.80
C VAL A 70 -6.80 2.32 0.46
N PHE A 71 -7.08 1.05 0.62
CA PHE A 71 -6.56 0.26 1.72
C PHE A 71 -5.07 0.03 1.57
N HIS A 72 -4.31 0.41 2.57
CA HIS A 72 -2.87 0.40 2.58
C HIS A 72 -2.33 -0.66 3.54
N PHE A 73 -1.53 -1.58 3.01
CA PHE A 73 -0.82 -2.59 3.79
C PHE A 73 0.61 -2.12 4.08
N PRO A 74 0.98 -1.86 5.34
CA PRO A 74 2.36 -1.47 5.67
C PRO A 74 3.30 -2.66 5.50
N LYS A 75 4.41 -2.47 4.78
CA LYS A 75 5.48 -3.47 4.70
C LYS A 75 6.15 -3.63 6.06
N LYS A 76 6.24 -4.86 6.56
CA LYS A 76 6.80 -5.17 7.88
C LYS A 76 8.07 -5.99 7.75
N GLY A 77 9.07 -5.66 8.57
CA GLY A 77 10.31 -6.41 8.64
C GLY A 77 10.09 -7.83 9.17
N TYR A 78 10.92 -8.75 8.71
CA TYR A 78 10.94 -10.13 9.13
C TYR A 78 11.92 -10.33 10.28
N LYS A 79 11.50 -11.07 11.32
CA LYS A 79 12.36 -11.56 12.39
C LYS A 79 12.36 -13.09 12.37
N LYS A 80 13.52 -13.70 12.61
CA LYS A 80 13.62 -15.19 12.68
C LYS A 80 12.69 -15.81 13.74
N THR A 81 12.31 -15.04 14.75
CA THR A 81 11.35 -15.44 15.80
C THR A 81 9.92 -15.52 15.29
N ASP A 82 9.62 -14.90 14.14
CA ASP A 82 8.28 -14.84 13.57
C ASP A 82 7.94 -16.09 12.74
N ILE A 83 8.84 -17.09 12.71
CA ILE A 83 8.60 -18.36 12.02
C ILE A 83 7.73 -19.24 12.90
N LYS A 84 6.46 -19.34 12.53
CA LYS A 84 5.48 -20.20 13.23
C LYS A 84 5.65 -21.69 12.90
N TYR A 85 6.10 -21.98 11.69
CA TYR A 85 6.30 -23.35 11.21
C TYR A 85 7.72 -23.54 10.71
N ARG A 86 8.55 -24.22 11.51
CA ARG A 86 9.83 -24.73 11.05
C ARG A 86 9.64 -26.16 10.53
N LEU A 87 9.49 -26.28 9.23
CA LEU A 87 9.82 -27.56 8.60
C LEU A 87 11.35 -27.65 8.49
N PRO A 88 11.97 -28.84 8.69
CA PRO A 88 13.42 -29.01 8.78
C PRO A 88 14.22 -28.44 7.60
N PHE A 89 13.55 -28.20 6.47
CA PHE A 89 14.19 -27.80 5.20
C PHE A 89 13.55 -26.58 4.53
N ILE A 90 12.47 -26.02 5.08
CA ILE A 90 11.75 -24.91 4.43
C ILE A 90 11.48 -23.82 5.46
N GLU A 91 12.14 -22.70 5.30
CA GLU A 91 11.90 -21.48 6.06
C GLU A 91 11.01 -20.53 5.24
N CYS A 92 9.75 -20.38 5.63
CA CYS A 92 8.86 -19.39 5.00
C CYS A 92 9.05 -18.03 5.67
N ARG A 93 9.67 -17.10 4.94
CA ARG A 93 9.80 -15.72 5.42
C ARG A 93 8.43 -15.06 5.57
N HIS A 94 8.30 -14.22 6.62
CA HIS A 94 7.07 -13.48 6.90
C HIS A 94 5.82 -14.34 7.10
N SER A 95 5.96 -15.61 7.53
CA SER A 95 4.81 -16.53 7.68
C SER A 95 3.69 -15.94 8.53
N GLN A 96 4.02 -15.39 9.70
CA GLN A 96 3.04 -14.75 10.58
C GLN A 96 2.40 -13.52 9.92
N TYR A 97 3.18 -12.72 9.19
CA TYR A 97 2.63 -11.54 8.51
C TYR A 97 1.74 -11.93 7.33
N ARG A 98 2.07 -13.01 6.62
CA ARG A 98 1.22 -13.57 5.54
C ARG A 98 -0.13 -14.05 6.09
N GLU A 99 -0.16 -14.68 7.28
CA GLU A 99 -1.41 -15.07 7.95
C GLU A 99 -2.26 -13.84 8.28
N ILE A 100 -1.67 -12.79 8.86
CA ILE A 100 -2.37 -11.53 9.14
C ILE A 100 -2.93 -10.89 7.85
N LEU A 101 -2.15 -10.89 6.77
CA LEU A 101 -2.60 -10.36 5.49
C LEU A 101 -3.76 -11.17 4.92
N GLU A 102 -3.74 -12.49 5.08
CA GLU A 102 -4.83 -13.37 4.67
C GLU A 102 -6.13 -13.06 5.43
N GLU A 103 -6.05 -13.00 6.77
CA GLU A 103 -7.18 -12.62 7.63
C GLU A 103 -7.76 -11.25 7.25
N VAL A 104 -6.91 -10.25 7.04
CA VAL A 104 -7.35 -8.91 6.63
C VAL A 104 -7.99 -8.94 5.23
N SER A 105 -7.51 -9.79 4.32
CA SER A 105 -8.11 -9.90 2.99
C SER A 105 -9.52 -10.49 3.03
N GLU A 106 -9.78 -11.49 3.91
CA GLU A 106 -11.13 -12.02 4.15
C GLU A 106 -12.08 -10.93 4.67
N GLU A 107 -11.60 -10.13 5.62
CA GLU A 107 -12.40 -9.03 6.18
C GLU A 107 -12.68 -7.91 5.16
N ILE A 108 -11.76 -7.65 4.23
CA ILE A 108 -12.01 -6.72 3.12
C ILE A 108 -13.07 -7.29 2.16
N ILE A 109 -13.04 -8.58 1.87
CA ILE A 109 -14.06 -9.26 1.07
C ILE A 109 -15.41 -9.15 1.76
N SER A 110 -15.48 -9.53 3.03
CA SER A 110 -16.71 -9.43 3.84
C SER A 110 -17.24 -8.01 3.93
N PHE A 111 -16.36 -7.02 4.06
CA PHE A 111 -16.72 -5.60 4.04
C PHE A 111 -17.39 -5.20 2.71
N ARG A 112 -16.85 -5.65 1.59
CA ARG A 112 -17.40 -5.37 0.25
C ARG A 112 -18.76 -6.03 0.00
N GLU A 113 -18.99 -7.18 0.61
CA GLU A 113 -20.27 -7.92 0.48
C GLU A 113 -21.35 -7.38 1.40
N LEU A 114 -21.00 -7.06 2.64
CA LEU A 114 -21.96 -6.66 3.67
C LEU A 114 -22.29 -5.15 3.64
N TYR A 115 -21.34 -4.32 3.20
CA TYR A 115 -21.44 -2.85 3.24
C TYR A 115 -21.08 -2.21 1.89
N PRO A 116 -21.87 -2.52 0.82
CA PRO A 116 -21.52 -2.10 -0.54
C PRO A 116 -21.47 -0.58 -0.75
N GLU A 117 -22.23 0.19 0.02
CA GLU A 117 -22.22 1.65 -0.07
C GLU A 117 -20.90 2.23 0.40
N GLN A 118 -20.45 1.89 1.60
CA GLN A 118 -19.18 2.35 2.16
C GLN A 118 -17.99 1.74 1.41
N ALA A 119 -18.12 0.47 1.01
CA ALA A 119 -17.09 -0.22 0.22
C ALA A 119 -16.92 0.39 -1.18
N GLY A 120 -17.95 1.01 -1.75
CA GLY A 120 -17.87 1.77 -2.99
C GLY A 120 -16.96 3.00 -2.91
N ARG A 121 -16.66 3.48 -1.70
CA ARG A 121 -15.70 4.55 -1.43
C ARG A 121 -14.25 4.09 -1.48
N VAL A 122 -14.01 2.78 -1.39
CA VAL A 122 -12.67 2.17 -1.42
C VAL A 122 -12.37 1.67 -2.83
N LEU A 123 -11.53 2.38 -3.57
CA LEU A 123 -11.28 2.11 -4.98
C LEU A 123 -10.14 1.11 -5.22
N GLY A 124 -9.30 0.85 -4.22
CA GLY A 124 -8.16 -0.04 -4.43
C GLY A 124 -7.41 -0.42 -3.16
N ILE A 125 -6.33 -1.13 -3.40
CA ILE A 125 -5.34 -1.51 -2.38
C ILE A 125 -3.95 -1.02 -2.76
N ASP A 126 -3.11 -0.86 -1.75
CA ASP A 126 -1.71 -0.45 -1.88
C ASP A 126 -0.85 -1.16 -0.84
N ALA A 127 0.44 -1.32 -1.09
CA ALA A 127 1.40 -1.71 -0.07
C ALA A 127 2.62 -0.78 -0.14
N CYS A 128 2.90 -0.11 0.94
CA CYS A 128 4.01 0.84 1.04
C CYS A 128 4.79 0.70 2.35
N SER A 129 5.68 1.59 2.63
CA SER A 129 6.73 1.53 3.66
C SER A 129 8.01 0.89 3.11
N ASN A 130 9.01 0.65 3.95
CA ASN A 130 10.36 0.24 3.55
C ASN A 130 10.36 -1.07 2.73
N GLU A 131 10.68 -0.98 1.45
CA GLU A 131 10.70 -2.12 0.53
C GLU A 131 11.90 -3.05 0.71
N LEU A 132 12.99 -2.58 1.33
CA LEU A 132 14.18 -3.40 1.58
C LEU A 132 13.95 -4.51 2.61
N ILE A 133 12.94 -4.35 3.45
CA ILE A 133 12.63 -5.30 4.54
C ILE A 133 11.49 -6.26 4.22
N CYS A 134 10.70 -6.00 3.18
CA CYS A 134 9.54 -6.83 2.81
C CYS A 134 9.31 -6.78 1.30
N ARG A 135 9.57 -7.88 0.62
CA ARG A 135 9.55 -8.00 -0.83
C ARG A 135 8.12 -8.29 -1.36
N PRO A 136 7.87 -8.10 -2.67
CA PRO A 136 6.55 -8.27 -3.28
C PRO A 136 5.92 -9.66 -3.09
N GLU A 137 6.71 -10.73 -3.01
CA GLU A 137 6.20 -12.10 -2.84
C GLU A 137 5.36 -12.30 -1.57
N VAL A 138 5.55 -11.42 -0.56
CA VAL A 138 4.78 -11.47 0.69
C VAL A 138 3.31 -11.12 0.45
N PHE A 139 3.03 -10.25 -0.50
CA PHE A 139 1.70 -9.73 -0.80
C PHE A 139 1.01 -10.46 -1.96
N GLY A 140 1.71 -11.36 -2.66
CA GLY A 140 1.21 -12.00 -3.87
C GLY A 140 -0.15 -12.68 -3.70
N THR A 141 -0.35 -13.44 -2.63
CA THR A 141 -1.61 -14.14 -2.34
C THR A 141 -2.76 -13.15 -2.15
N VAL A 142 -2.55 -12.13 -1.32
CA VAL A 142 -3.59 -11.13 -0.98
C VAL A 142 -4.01 -10.33 -2.21
N TYR A 143 -3.05 -9.84 -3.01
CA TYR A 143 -3.35 -9.09 -4.23
C TYR A 143 -4.15 -9.93 -5.24
N ARG A 144 -3.74 -11.17 -5.47
CA ARG A 144 -4.44 -12.09 -6.38
C ARG A 144 -5.83 -12.43 -5.88
N LYS A 145 -5.99 -12.72 -4.59
CA LYS A 145 -7.28 -13.02 -3.96
C LYS A 145 -8.26 -11.85 -4.09
N LEU A 146 -7.85 -10.65 -3.71
CA LEU A 146 -8.68 -9.46 -3.80
C LEU A 146 -9.02 -9.09 -5.26
N ARG A 147 -8.10 -9.34 -6.21
CA ARG A 147 -8.35 -9.16 -7.64
C ARG A 147 -9.36 -10.18 -8.18
N GLN A 148 -9.27 -11.42 -7.76
CA GLN A 148 -10.13 -12.52 -8.23
C GLN A 148 -11.52 -12.51 -7.60
N HIS A 149 -11.69 -11.77 -6.51
CA HIS A 149 -12.99 -11.67 -5.85
C HIS A 149 -14.02 -11.02 -6.78
N ILE A 150 -15.01 -11.83 -7.18
CA ILE A 150 -16.12 -11.40 -8.03
C ILE A 150 -17.23 -10.87 -7.14
N SER A 151 -17.54 -9.60 -7.30
CA SER A 151 -18.70 -8.97 -6.66
C SER A 151 -19.45 -8.13 -7.68
N SER A 152 -20.65 -7.67 -7.33
CA SER A 152 -21.40 -6.71 -8.15
C SER A 152 -20.74 -5.32 -8.19
N MET A 153 -19.73 -5.09 -7.35
CA MET A 153 -19.02 -3.83 -7.23
C MET A 153 -17.87 -3.74 -8.24
N GLN A 154 -17.42 -2.51 -8.48
CA GLN A 154 -16.21 -2.26 -9.24
C GLN A 154 -15.02 -3.02 -8.64
N GLN A 155 -14.20 -3.62 -9.52
CA GLN A 155 -12.99 -4.31 -9.13
C GLN A 155 -11.98 -3.34 -8.47
N LEU A 156 -11.35 -3.78 -7.39
CA LEU A 156 -10.30 -3.00 -6.72
C LEU A 156 -9.09 -2.80 -7.66
N ARG A 157 -8.61 -1.57 -7.72
CA ARG A 157 -7.37 -1.23 -8.39
C ARG A 157 -6.18 -1.56 -7.50
N MET A 158 -5.09 -1.97 -8.12
CA MET A 158 -3.87 -2.36 -7.42
C MET A 158 -2.83 -1.26 -7.55
N THR A 159 -2.25 -0.87 -6.43
CA THR A 159 -1.06 -0.02 -6.37
C THR A 159 -0.02 -0.73 -5.51
N TYR A 160 1.24 -0.63 -5.87
CA TYR A 160 2.33 -1.16 -5.06
C TYR A 160 3.53 -0.22 -5.12
N HIS A 161 4.03 0.21 -3.96
CA HIS A 161 5.22 1.05 -3.87
C HIS A 161 6.48 0.20 -4.03
N VAL A 162 7.27 0.49 -5.04
CA VAL A 162 8.47 -0.28 -5.39
C VAL A 162 9.43 0.56 -6.23
N GLY A 163 10.71 0.25 -6.11
CA GLY A 163 11.78 0.95 -6.86
C GLY A 163 12.05 2.36 -6.34
N GLU A 164 11.65 2.66 -5.11
CA GLU A 164 11.95 3.89 -4.38
C GLU A 164 13.18 3.72 -3.50
N GLU A 165 13.25 2.61 -2.75
CA GLU A 165 14.35 2.28 -1.85
C GLU A 165 15.14 1.09 -2.39
N TRP A 166 16.33 1.32 -2.89
CA TRP A 166 17.18 0.28 -3.47
C TRP A 166 18.67 0.58 -3.21
N LYS A 167 19.48 -0.48 -3.13
CA LYS A 167 20.94 -0.38 -2.91
C LYS A 167 21.72 -0.39 -4.20
N ASP A 168 21.16 -0.98 -5.22
CA ASP A 168 21.72 -1.08 -6.55
C ASP A 168 20.63 -1.00 -7.61
N VAL A 169 20.90 -0.39 -8.77
CA VAL A 169 19.93 -0.24 -9.85
C VAL A 169 19.34 -1.58 -10.26
N ALA A 170 20.17 -2.61 -10.40
CA ALA A 170 19.71 -3.96 -10.76
C ALA A 170 18.75 -4.54 -9.71
N ASP A 171 18.97 -4.29 -8.41
CA ASP A 171 18.07 -4.75 -7.34
C ASP A 171 16.74 -4.00 -7.37
N GLY A 172 16.76 -2.70 -7.63
CA GLY A 172 15.54 -1.90 -7.79
C GLY A 172 14.70 -2.31 -9.00
N LEU A 173 15.33 -2.52 -10.15
CA LEU A 173 14.67 -3.01 -11.36
C LEU A 173 14.06 -4.40 -11.16
N ARG A 174 14.80 -5.31 -10.51
CA ARG A 174 14.31 -6.63 -10.14
C ARG A 174 13.12 -6.55 -9.19
N ALA A 175 13.11 -5.63 -8.23
CA ALA A 175 11.97 -5.46 -7.33
C ALA A 175 10.70 -5.03 -8.07
N ILE A 176 10.82 -4.19 -9.11
CA ILE A 176 9.70 -3.81 -9.97
C ILE A 176 9.18 -5.03 -10.75
N ASP A 177 10.06 -5.80 -11.38
CA ASP A 177 9.69 -7.01 -12.12
C ASP A 177 8.99 -8.04 -11.22
N GLU A 178 9.53 -8.29 -10.02
CA GLU A 178 8.90 -9.13 -9.01
C GLU A 178 7.52 -8.61 -8.59
N ALA A 179 7.33 -7.30 -8.45
CA ALA A 179 6.01 -6.74 -8.12
C ALA A 179 5.00 -6.99 -9.24
N ILE A 180 5.37 -6.76 -10.48
CA ILE A 180 4.49 -7.01 -11.64
C ILE A 180 4.08 -8.48 -11.70
N LEU A 181 5.04 -9.40 -11.58
CA LEU A 181 4.80 -10.84 -11.71
C LEU A 181 4.04 -11.43 -10.52
N PHE A 182 4.49 -11.17 -9.30
CA PHE A 182 3.95 -11.82 -8.11
C PHE A 182 2.57 -11.28 -7.71
N LEU A 183 2.35 -9.99 -7.91
CA LEU A 183 1.07 -9.36 -7.61
C LEU A 183 0.08 -9.45 -8.77
N ASN A 184 0.50 -9.99 -9.91
CA ASN A 184 -0.29 -10.08 -11.13
C ASN A 184 -0.81 -8.69 -11.57
N MET A 185 0.09 -7.69 -11.59
CA MET A 185 -0.25 -6.33 -11.98
C MET A 185 -0.47 -6.22 -13.49
N GLY A 186 -1.43 -5.43 -13.89
CA GLY A 186 -1.82 -5.27 -15.29
C GLY A 186 -2.33 -3.88 -15.61
N ASN A 187 -3.01 -3.74 -16.75
CA ASN A 187 -3.50 -2.46 -17.22
C ASN A 187 -4.44 -1.78 -16.20
N GLY A 188 -4.13 -0.52 -15.89
CA GLY A 188 -4.86 0.30 -14.92
C GLY A 188 -4.36 0.17 -13.47
N ASP A 189 -3.40 -0.71 -13.22
CA ASP A 189 -2.68 -0.75 -11.94
C ASP A 189 -1.52 0.26 -11.91
N ARG A 190 -1.01 0.55 -10.72
CA ARG A 190 0.01 1.59 -10.54
C ARG A 190 1.20 1.07 -9.74
N LEU A 191 2.39 1.43 -10.20
CA LEU A 191 3.63 1.33 -9.42
C LEU A 191 3.86 2.67 -8.71
N GLY A 192 3.94 2.63 -7.37
CA GLY A 192 4.29 3.81 -6.58
C GLY A 192 5.79 4.11 -6.74
N HIS A 193 6.13 5.37 -6.97
CA HIS A 193 7.46 5.91 -7.18
C HIS A 193 8.20 5.35 -8.40
N ALA A 194 8.61 4.10 -8.39
CA ALA A 194 9.37 3.43 -9.45
C ALA A 194 10.60 4.26 -9.94
N THR A 195 11.23 5.01 -9.03
CA THR A 195 12.30 6.01 -9.34
C THR A 195 13.50 5.39 -10.02
N VAL A 196 13.76 4.11 -9.78
CA VAL A 196 14.86 3.38 -10.40
C VAL A 196 14.74 3.30 -11.93
N LEU A 197 13.53 3.38 -12.49
CA LEU A 197 13.33 3.38 -13.95
C LEU A 197 13.85 4.66 -14.63
N GLY A 198 13.98 5.75 -13.87
CA GLY A 198 14.51 7.04 -14.37
C GLY A 198 16.01 7.22 -14.17
N ILE A 199 16.74 6.21 -13.71
CA ILE A 199 18.16 6.30 -13.44
C ILE A 199 18.97 6.11 -14.72
N ASP A 200 19.91 7.03 -14.97
CA ASP A 200 20.99 6.82 -15.91
C ASP A 200 21.96 5.79 -15.31
N ILE A 201 21.96 4.60 -15.90
CA ILE A 201 22.72 3.44 -15.39
C ILE A 201 24.21 3.70 -15.44
N GLU A 202 24.70 4.32 -16.51
CA GLU A 202 26.11 4.59 -16.71
C GLU A 202 26.63 5.63 -15.71
N ASP A 203 25.93 6.74 -15.56
CA ASP A 203 26.22 7.79 -14.57
C ASP A 203 26.17 7.25 -13.14
N TRP A 204 25.18 6.40 -12.83
CA TRP A 204 25.07 5.76 -11.53
C TRP A 204 26.30 4.92 -11.17
N TYR A 205 26.72 4.03 -12.07
CA TYR A 205 27.84 3.15 -11.79
C TYR A 205 29.18 3.90 -11.79
N GLN A 206 29.36 4.90 -12.62
CA GLN A 206 30.52 5.76 -12.57
C GLN A 206 30.66 6.48 -11.21
N LYS A 207 29.58 7.07 -10.71
CA LYS A 207 29.58 7.73 -9.40
C LYS A 207 29.76 6.73 -8.24
N LYS A 208 29.22 5.53 -8.35
CA LYS A 208 29.39 4.48 -7.34
C LYS A 208 30.84 4.00 -7.25
N ILE A 209 31.47 3.78 -8.38
CA ILE A 209 32.87 3.37 -8.47
C ILE A 209 33.79 4.44 -7.88
N MET A 210 33.57 5.71 -8.21
CA MET A 210 34.33 6.82 -7.62
C MET A 210 34.23 6.89 -6.12
N LYS A 211 33.02 6.65 -5.56
CA LYS A 211 32.82 6.63 -4.10
C LYS A 211 33.49 5.45 -3.40
N CYS A 212 33.56 4.29 -4.05
CA CYS A 212 34.17 3.08 -3.49
C CYS A 212 35.69 3.03 -3.64
N GLY A 213 36.33 3.98 -4.34
CA GLY A 213 37.76 3.94 -4.58
C GLY A 213 38.24 2.76 -5.44
N CYS A 214 37.31 2.03 -6.05
CA CYS A 214 37.62 0.91 -6.93
C CYS A 214 38.12 1.44 -8.28
N ARG A 215 39.41 1.26 -8.60
CA ARG A 215 39.90 1.45 -9.96
C ARG A 215 39.33 0.38 -10.87
N ILE A 216 38.56 0.77 -11.88
CA ILE A 216 38.24 -0.12 -12.99
C ILE A 216 39.58 -0.43 -13.66
N ARG A 217 40.04 -1.68 -13.61
CA ARG A 217 41.03 -2.16 -14.54
C ARG A 217 40.32 -2.32 -15.88
N ASN A 218 40.69 -1.51 -16.85
CA ASN A 218 40.21 -1.65 -18.22
C ASN A 218 40.36 -3.12 -18.64
N ILE A 219 39.24 -3.75 -18.99
CA ILE A 219 39.21 -5.06 -19.64
C ILE A 219 39.37 -4.81 -21.14
#